data_16557f76775c40839a36693c6b0f2485
#
_entry.id   16557f76775c40839a36693c6b0f2485
#
_cell.length_a   1.000
_cell.length_b   1.000
_cell.length_c   1.000
_cell.angle_alpha   90.00
_cell.angle_beta   90.00
_cell.angle_gamma   90.00
#
_symmetry.space_group_name_H-M   'P 1'
#
loop_
_entity.id
_entity.type
_entity.pdbx_description
1 polymer ?
#
loop_
_entity_poly.entity_id
_entity_poly.type
_entity_poly.pdbx_seq_one_letter_code
_entity_poly.pdbx_strand_id
1 'polypeptide(L)'
;MSSIDLNAITPVSTPIRSASDVARLINTTDASVSHARMIVLLALGGVFLDAYDLTTLSYGIDDVAREFALTPALTGLVGSAIMIGTIFGSLLGGWLTDRIGRYQVFMADMLFFVIAAIAAGLAPNVWVLIGARFVMGLGVGIDLPVAMAFLAEFSKFGGRGNKASRLAAWCPMWYVASSVCFLLIFGLYFLLPAEHAGWLWRASLIFGAVPALAIILVRNRFMNESPLWAANQGDLANAARILRESYGIHAHEAQDRPREPSAPPVRIRALFERPYLGRTIVASVMNLCIPFEYTAIAFFLPSILSQFLGAGAFETIAASLALNVLFAFTGGLLGMRLAYRYPSRHVAIAGFALQFVALVALALAGHPHGALAVGFVLLMLGTWLFAEGFGPGAQMMIYPTLSYPATIRGTGVGFGRSLCGIGQALALFVLPILQARLGTDMFWVVAVSAITPIVFLLIVRYEPTARDIDADPHA
;
A
#
# COMPACT_ATOMS: atom_id res chain seq x y z
N MET A 1 -62.09 -2.98 -15.55
CA MET A 1 -60.81 -2.27 -15.40
C MET A 1 -59.89 -3.23 -14.69
N SER A 2 -59.04 -3.92 -15.45
CA SER A 2 -58.12 -4.92 -14.91
C SER A 2 -56.94 -4.20 -14.29
N SER A 3 -56.63 -4.51 -13.04
CA SER A 3 -55.43 -4.13 -12.32
C SER A 3 -54.26 -4.75 -13.05
N ILE A 4 -53.43 -3.91 -13.67
CA ILE A 4 -52.13 -4.32 -14.20
C ILE A 4 -51.25 -4.58 -12.97
N ASP A 5 -50.91 -5.85 -12.78
CA ASP A 5 -49.94 -6.31 -11.78
C ASP A 5 -48.54 -5.71 -12.08
N LEU A 6 -48.19 -4.64 -11.39
CA LEU A 6 -46.89 -3.94 -11.51
C LEU A 6 -45.69 -4.74 -10.91
N ASN A 7 -45.93 -5.99 -10.45
CA ASN A 7 -44.94 -6.81 -9.77
C ASN A 7 -44.31 -7.93 -10.61
N ALA A 8 -44.54 -7.99 -11.92
CA ALA A 8 -43.99 -9.04 -12.79
C ALA A 8 -43.03 -8.50 -13.87
N ILE A 9 -42.18 -7.51 -13.55
CA ILE A 9 -41.00 -7.25 -14.39
C ILE A 9 -39.93 -8.21 -13.91
N THR A 10 -39.92 -9.43 -14.47
CA THR A 10 -38.77 -10.32 -14.35
C THR A 10 -37.57 -9.55 -14.88
N PRO A 11 -36.49 -9.37 -14.07
CA PRO A 11 -35.32 -8.66 -14.52
C PRO A 11 -34.78 -9.37 -15.76
N VAL A 12 -34.58 -8.63 -16.86
CA VAL A 12 -34.07 -9.16 -18.11
C VAL A 12 -32.66 -9.73 -17.83
N SER A 13 -32.57 -11.07 -17.87
CA SER A 13 -31.30 -11.76 -17.64
C SER A 13 -30.47 -11.73 -18.90
N THR A 14 -29.24 -11.19 -18.82
CA THR A 14 -28.33 -11.03 -19.96
C THR A 14 -27.49 -12.28 -20.16
N PRO A 15 -27.44 -12.86 -21.37
CA PRO A 15 -26.56 -14.00 -21.64
C PRO A 15 -25.09 -13.57 -21.63
N ILE A 16 -24.25 -14.34 -20.93
CA ILE A 16 -22.79 -14.19 -20.93
C ILE A 16 -22.16 -15.37 -21.65
N ARG A 17 -21.24 -15.07 -22.59
CA ARG A 17 -20.54 -16.04 -23.43
C ARG A 17 -19.05 -16.10 -23.13
N SER A 18 -18.49 -14.99 -22.59
CA SER A 18 -17.06 -14.80 -22.40
C SER A 18 -16.75 -13.87 -21.24
N ALA A 19 -15.49 -13.82 -20.84
CA ALA A 19 -15.00 -12.85 -19.86
C ALA A 19 -15.17 -11.40 -20.33
N SER A 20 -15.13 -11.13 -21.63
CA SER A 20 -15.39 -9.80 -22.20
C SER A 20 -16.84 -9.34 -22.00
N ASP A 21 -17.81 -10.25 -22.06
CA ASP A 21 -19.21 -9.94 -21.74
C ASP A 21 -19.38 -9.58 -20.25
N VAL A 22 -18.73 -10.35 -19.37
CA VAL A 22 -18.72 -10.04 -17.92
C VAL A 22 -18.11 -8.67 -17.67
N ALA A 23 -16.97 -8.37 -18.29
CA ALA A 23 -16.32 -7.07 -18.18
C ALA A 23 -17.21 -5.93 -18.68
N ARG A 24 -17.89 -6.14 -19.82
CA ARG A 24 -18.84 -5.16 -20.37
C ARG A 24 -20.01 -4.92 -19.45
N LEU A 25 -20.64 -5.97 -18.91
CA LEU A 25 -21.75 -5.85 -17.97
C LEU A 25 -21.37 -5.07 -16.72
N ILE A 26 -20.23 -5.38 -16.10
CA ILE A 26 -19.71 -4.63 -14.95
C ILE A 26 -19.47 -3.16 -15.31
N ASN A 27 -19.07 -2.87 -16.56
CA ASN A 27 -18.72 -1.53 -17.01
C ASN A 27 -19.90 -0.66 -17.40
N THR A 28 -20.97 -1.26 -17.93
CA THR A 28 -22.13 -0.55 -18.53
C THR A 28 -23.32 -0.47 -17.62
N THR A 29 -23.41 -1.33 -16.60
CA THR A 29 -24.54 -1.34 -15.69
C THR A 29 -24.30 -0.37 -14.55
N ASP A 30 -25.19 0.58 -14.34
CA ASP A 30 -25.26 1.46 -13.16
C ASP A 30 -25.69 0.68 -11.89
N ALA A 31 -25.17 -0.53 -11.73
CA ALA A 31 -25.45 -1.34 -10.57
C ALA A 31 -24.85 -0.66 -9.34
N SER A 32 -25.69 -0.19 -8.45
CA SER A 32 -25.29 0.22 -7.12
C SER A 32 -24.77 -1.02 -6.40
N VAL A 33 -23.45 -1.23 -6.39
CA VAL A 33 -22.85 -2.32 -5.63
C VAL A 33 -23.20 -2.08 -4.17
N SER A 34 -24.15 -2.85 -3.65
CA SER A 34 -24.69 -2.74 -2.28
C SER A 34 -23.57 -2.73 -1.23
N HIS A 35 -22.45 -3.31 -1.56
CA HIS A 35 -21.30 -3.46 -0.66
C HIS A 35 -20.01 -2.78 -1.17
N ALA A 36 -20.06 -1.91 -2.20
CA ALA A 36 -18.85 -1.28 -2.78
C ALA A 36 -18.00 -0.54 -1.73
N ARG A 37 -18.63 0.15 -0.79
CA ARG A 37 -17.94 0.82 0.31
C ARG A 37 -17.21 -0.16 1.22
N MET A 38 -17.84 -1.31 1.49
CA MET A 38 -17.25 -2.36 2.34
C MET A 38 -16.07 -3.01 1.64
N ILE A 39 -16.16 -3.28 0.34
CA ILE A 39 -15.06 -3.85 -0.45
C ILE A 39 -13.85 -2.90 -0.47
N VAL A 40 -14.09 -1.59 -0.64
CA VAL A 40 -13.03 -0.58 -0.56
C VAL A 40 -12.38 -0.56 0.84
N LEU A 41 -13.19 -0.61 1.89
CA LEU A 41 -12.72 -0.66 3.28
C LEU A 41 -11.89 -1.93 3.55
N LEU A 42 -12.33 -3.08 3.03
CA LEU A 42 -11.62 -4.35 3.18
C LEU A 42 -10.30 -4.41 2.39
N ALA A 43 -10.27 -3.79 1.19
CA ALA A 43 -9.04 -3.64 0.45
C ALA A 43 -8.04 -2.70 1.16
N LEU A 44 -8.54 -1.64 1.81
CA LEU A 44 -7.72 -0.74 2.63
C LEU A 44 -7.31 -1.38 3.97
N GLY A 45 -8.00 -2.43 4.42
CA GLY A 45 -7.66 -3.17 5.64
C GLY A 45 -6.29 -3.84 5.58
N GLY A 46 -5.87 -4.36 4.42
CA GLY A 46 -4.52 -4.88 4.21
C GLY A 46 -3.47 -3.76 4.35
N VAL A 47 -3.71 -2.62 3.71
CA VAL A 47 -2.85 -1.43 3.85
C VAL A 47 -2.73 -0.99 5.32
N PHE A 48 -3.83 -1.09 6.09
CA PHE A 48 -3.82 -0.81 7.52
C PHE A 48 -2.86 -1.73 8.27
N LEU A 49 -2.90 -3.04 8.01
CA LEU A 49 -2.02 -4.01 8.66
C LEU A 49 -0.56 -3.80 8.30
N ASP A 50 -0.26 -3.53 7.04
CA ASP A 50 1.10 -3.25 6.57
C ASP A 50 1.72 -2.05 7.32
N ALA A 51 0.97 -0.95 7.40
CA ALA A 51 1.43 0.25 8.07
C ALA A 51 1.54 0.06 9.58
N TYR A 52 0.58 -0.65 10.19
CA TYR A 52 0.60 -0.98 11.61
C TYR A 52 1.86 -1.75 12.00
N ASP A 53 2.17 -2.82 11.26
CA ASP A 53 3.30 -3.68 11.57
C ASP A 53 4.66 -2.98 11.39
N LEU A 54 4.80 -2.19 10.33
CA LEU A 54 6.00 -1.39 10.12
C LEU A 54 6.21 -0.36 11.24
N THR A 55 5.13 0.31 11.66
CA THR A 55 5.18 1.32 12.73
C THR A 55 5.52 0.68 14.08
N THR A 56 4.97 -0.50 14.37
CA THR A 56 5.28 -1.26 15.59
C THR A 56 6.77 -1.54 15.71
N LEU A 57 7.39 -2.06 14.65
CA LEU A 57 8.82 -2.34 14.68
C LEU A 57 9.66 -1.06 14.69
N SER A 58 9.24 -0.04 13.97
CA SER A 58 9.91 1.27 13.96
C SER A 58 10.15 1.78 15.38
N TYR A 59 9.15 1.66 16.26
CA TYR A 59 9.26 2.03 17.66
C TYR A 59 10.08 1.00 18.46
N GLY A 60 9.86 -0.30 18.23
CA GLY A 60 10.41 -1.38 19.04
C GLY A 60 11.82 -1.84 18.66
N ILE A 61 12.40 -1.35 17.57
CA ILE A 61 13.66 -1.89 17.02
C ILE A 61 14.84 -1.77 18.00
N ASP A 62 14.89 -0.69 18.77
CA ASP A 62 15.95 -0.45 19.76
C ASP A 62 15.79 -1.38 20.97
N ASP A 63 14.56 -1.72 21.35
CA ASP A 63 14.27 -2.67 22.43
C ASP A 63 14.62 -4.09 22.01
N VAL A 64 14.29 -4.48 20.77
CA VAL A 64 14.68 -5.75 20.15
C VAL A 64 16.22 -5.88 20.12
N ALA A 65 16.91 -4.81 19.70
CA ALA A 65 18.36 -4.81 19.62
C ALA A 65 19.01 -4.99 21.01
N ARG A 66 18.45 -4.38 22.04
CA ARG A 66 18.91 -4.52 23.43
C ARG A 66 18.61 -5.91 23.99
N GLU A 67 17.39 -6.43 23.79
CA GLU A 67 16.96 -7.71 24.33
C GLU A 67 17.76 -8.89 23.79
N PHE A 68 18.03 -8.88 22.49
CA PHE A 68 18.80 -9.96 21.83
C PHE A 68 20.29 -9.64 21.64
N ALA A 69 20.79 -8.53 22.21
CA ALA A 69 22.19 -8.07 22.09
C ALA A 69 22.66 -8.05 20.63
N LEU A 70 21.86 -7.44 19.74
CA LEU A 70 22.10 -7.48 18.30
C LEU A 70 23.22 -6.53 17.88
N THR A 71 23.99 -6.98 16.89
CA THR A 71 24.87 -6.09 16.14
C THR A 71 24.04 -5.19 15.20
N PRO A 72 24.55 -4.01 14.78
CA PRO A 72 23.85 -3.15 13.82
C PRO A 72 23.41 -3.88 12.54
N ALA A 73 24.23 -4.82 12.05
CA ALA A 73 23.89 -5.63 10.88
C ALA A 73 22.71 -6.58 11.12
N LEU A 74 22.64 -7.22 12.29
CA LEU A 74 21.52 -8.07 12.66
C LEU A 74 20.25 -7.25 12.91
N THR A 75 20.37 -6.07 13.51
CA THR A 75 19.25 -5.12 13.68
C THR A 75 18.69 -4.72 12.31
N GLY A 76 19.58 -4.39 11.36
CA GLY A 76 19.18 -4.13 9.97
C GLY A 76 18.51 -5.34 9.31
N LEU A 77 18.97 -6.56 9.58
CA LEU A 77 18.35 -7.77 9.04
C LEU A 77 16.95 -8.01 9.62
N VAL A 78 16.74 -7.80 10.92
CA VAL A 78 15.41 -7.86 11.55
C VAL A 78 14.45 -6.85 10.90
N GLY A 79 14.90 -5.62 10.69
CA GLY A 79 14.13 -4.59 10.02
C GLY A 79 13.79 -4.94 8.56
N SER A 80 14.77 -5.45 7.81
CA SER A 80 14.63 -5.72 6.38
C SER A 80 13.97 -7.06 6.05
N ALA A 81 13.86 -8.01 6.99
CA ALA A 81 13.31 -9.33 6.75
C ALA A 81 11.90 -9.30 6.15
N ILE A 82 11.03 -8.41 6.63
CA ILE A 82 9.68 -8.22 6.08
C ILE A 82 9.73 -7.70 4.64
N MET A 83 10.66 -6.79 4.32
CA MET A 83 10.80 -6.24 2.97
C MET A 83 11.30 -7.29 1.98
N ILE A 84 12.23 -8.13 2.42
CA ILE A 84 12.69 -9.27 1.62
C ILE A 84 11.52 -10.21 1.34
N GLY A 85 10.74 -10.55 2.37
CA GLY A 85 9.49 -11.33 2.22
C GLY A 85 8.52 -10.68 1.23
N THR A 86 8.32 -9.37 1.32
CA THR A 86 7.43 -8.60 0.44
C THR A 86 7.86 -8.69 -1.03
N ILE A 87 9.16 -8.66 -1.34
CA ILE A 87 9.65 -8.82 -2.71
C ILE A 87 9.22 -10.18 -3.28
N PHE A 88 9.47 -11.26 -2.53
CA PHE A 88 9.07 -12.60 -2.96
C PHE A 88 7.54 -12.76 -3.01
N GLY A 89 6.83 -12.26 -2.00
CA GLY A 89 5.37 -12.28 -1.95
C GLY A 89 4.73 -11.56 -3.13
N SER A 90 5.25 -10.40 -3.53
CA SER A 90 4.74 -9.63 -4.65
C SER A 90 4.92 -10.31 -6.00
N LEU A 91 6.06 -11.00 -6.19
CA LEU A 91 6.33 -11.78 -7.41
C LEU A 91 5.45 -13.02 -7.51
N LEU A 92 5.23 -13.71 -6.37
CA LEU A 92 4.43 -14.92 -6.30
C LEU A 92 2.93 -14.61 -6.30
N GLY A 93 2.52 -13.51 -5.69
CA GLY A 93 1.12 -13.13 -5.44
C GLY A 93 0.32 -12.99 -6.72
N GLY A 94 0.86 -12.32 -7.73
CA GLY A 94 0.21 -12.19 -9.03
C GLY A 94 -0.07 -13.54 -9.69
N TRP A 95 0.94 -14.42 -9.74
CA TRP A 95 0.81 -15.76 -10.29
C TRP A 95 -0.17 -16.64 -9.50
N LEU A 96 -0.11 -16.56 -8.18
CA LEU A 96 -0.98 -17.33 -7.30
C LEU A 96 -2.45 -16.88 -7.43
N THR A 97 -2.67 -15.56 -7.50
CA THR A 97 -3.99 -14.94 -7.67
C THR A 97 -4.66 -15.36 -8.97
N ASP A 98 -3.90 -15.41 -10.06
CA ASP A 98 -4.43 -15.82 -11.36
C ASP A 98 -4.80 -17.31 -11.38
N ARG A 99 -4.11 -18.15 -10.59
CA ARG A 99 -4.27 -19.60 -10.60
C ARG A 99 -5.30 -20.12 -9.60
N ILE A 100 -5.29 -19.62 -8.37
CA ILE A 100 -6.13 -20.13 -7.27
C ILE A 100 -7.39 -19.28 -7.09
N GLY A 101 -7.36 -18.02 -7.48
CA GLY A 101 -8.45 -17.06 -7.29
C GLY A 101 -8.05 -15.94 -6.33
N ARG A 102 -8.72 -14.81 -6.50
CA ARG A 102 -8.40 -13.60 -5.74
C ARG A 102 -8.85 -13.69 -4.30
N TYR A 103 -10.05 -14.24 -4.06
CA TYR A 103 -10.61 -14.36 -2.72
C TYR A 103 -9.78 -15.33 -1.86
N GLN A 104 -9.41 -16.50 -2.41
CA GLN A 104 -8.64 -17.51 -1.65
C GLN A 104 -7.26 -17.01 -1.27
N VAL A 105 -6.57 -16.36 -2.19
CA VAL A 105 -5.25 -15.76 -1.96
C VAL A 105 -5.36 -14.65 -0.91
N PHE A 106 -6.41 -13.83 -0.99
CA PHE A 106 -6.68 -12.71 -0.10
C PHE A 106 -7.09 -13.14 1.33
N MET A 107 -7.56 -14.36 1.51
CA MET A 107 -7.80 -14.94 2.83
C MET A 107 -6.56 -15.60 3.41
N ALA A 108 -5.74 -16.24 2.55
CA ALA A 108 -4.51 -16.90 2.97
C ALA A 108 -3.44 -15.90 3.45
N ASP A 109 -3.31 -14.75 2.80
CA ASP A 109 -2.34 -13.71 3.19
C ASP A 109 -2.61 -13.18 4.60
N MET A 110 -3.89 -12.93 4.94
CA MET A 110 -4.27 -12.50 6.29
C MET A 110 -3.96 -13.57 7.35
N LEU A 111 -4.08 -14.85 7.01
CA LEU A 111 -3.71 -15.93 7.93
C LEU A 111 -2.20 -15.95 8.19
N PHE A 112 -1.38 -15.68 7.16
CA PHE A 112 0.06 -15.48 7.35
C PHE A 112 0.35 -14.32 8.31
N PHE A 113 -0.39 -13.21 8.21
CA PHE A 113 -0.27 -12.10 9.15
C PHE A 113 -0.54 -12.51 10.59
N VAL A 114 -1.67 -13.17 10.85
CA VAL A 114 -2.05 -13.59 12.22
C VAL A 114 -0.97 -14.51 12.81
N ILE A 115 -0.58 -15.54 12.08
CA ILE A 115 0.42 -16.52 12.56
C ILE A 115 1.76 -15.83 12.78
N ALA A 116 2.18 -15.01 11.84
CA ALA A 116 3.47 -14.35 11.90
C ALA A 116 3.54 -13.27 13.00
N ALA A 117 2.46 -12.52 13.24
CA ALA A 117 2.38 -11.53 14.31
C ALA A 117 2.54 -12.20 15.68
N ILE A 118 1.84 -13.31 15.91
CA ILE A 118 1.95 -14.08 17.16
C ILE A 118 3.35 -14.68 17.29
N ALA A 119 3.88 -15.31 16.22
CA ALA A 119 5.20 -15.91 16.23
C ALA A 119 6.31 -14.87 16.46
N ALA A 120 6.20 -13.67 15.87
CA ALA A 120 7.14 -12.59 16.06
C ALA A 120 7.12 -12.07 17.51
N GLY A 121 5.95 -11.84 18.08
CA GLY A 121 5.83 -11.35 19.46
C GLY A 121 6.25 -12.38 20.52
N LEU A 122 6.12 -13.68 20.23
CA LEU A 122 6.54 -14.77 21.09
C LEU A 122 7.95 -15.30 20.75
N ALA A 123 8.69 -14.65 19.85
CA ALA A 123 9.98 -15.14 19.39
C ALA A 123 10.97 -15.32 20.56
N PRO A 124 11.52 -16.53 20.74
CA PRO A 124 12.50 -16.83 21.81
C PRO A 124 13.90 -16.36 21.44
N ASN A 125 14.18 -16.12 20.17
CA ASN A 125 15.46 -15.67 19.65
C ASN A 125 15.29 -14.87 18.36
N VAL A 126 16.36 -14.20 17.95
CA VAL A 126 16.35 -13.32 16.76
C VAL A 126 16.05 -14.06 15.46
N TRP A 127 16.44 -15.32 15.32
CA TRP A 127 16.22 -16.08 14.07
C TRP A 127 14.75 -16.42 13.86
N VAL A 128 14.03 -16.76 14.94
CA VAL A 128 12.57 -16.96 14.90
C VAL A 128 11.87 -15.64 14.57
N LEU A 129 12.32 -14.52 15.14
CA LEU A 129 11.81 -13.19 14.83
C LEU A 129 12.02 -12.85 13.34
N ILE A 130 13.23 -13.05 12.80
CA ILE A 130 13.54 -12.82 11.38
C ILE A 130 12.67 -13.70 10.49
N GLY A 131 12.53 -15.00 10.81
CA GLY A 131 11.69 -15.94 10.07
C GLY A 131 10.21 -15.53 10.07
N ALA A 132 9.67 -15.16 11.23
CA ALA A 132 8.29 -14.68 11.36
C ALA A 132 8.06 -13.40 10.56
N ARG A 133 8.98 -12.45 10.61
CA ARG A 133 8.91 -11.22 9.82
C ARG A 133 9.01 -11.47 8.31
N PHE A 134 9.82 -12.42 7.89
CA PHE A 134 9.89 -12.82 6.48
C PHE A 134 8.54 -13.41 6.01
N VAL A 135 7.94 -14.32 6.80
CA VAL A 135 6.62 -14.92 6.49
C VAL A 135 5.53 -13.83 6.45
N MET A 136 5.55 -12.88 7.39
CA MET A 136 4.66 -11.73 7.38
C MET A 136 4.83 -10.92 6.11
N GLY A 137 6.07 -10.68 5.68
CA GLY A 137 6.39 -10.00 4.44
C GLY A 137 5.85 -10.71 3.19
N LEU A 138 5.83 -12.04 3.15
CA LEU A 138 5.18 -12.78 2.07
C LEU A 138 3.70 -12.41 1.97
N GLY A 139 2.97 -12.34 3.10
CA GLY A 139 1.57 -11.90 3.15
C GLY A 139 1.42 -10.46 2.64
N VAL A 140 2.20 -9.51 3.17
CA VAL A 140 2.22 -8.09 2.71
C VAL A 140 2.43 -7.97 1.21
N GLY A 141 3.37 -8.75 0.67
CA GLY A 141 3.69 -8.74 -0.75
C GLY A 141 2.54 -9.23 -1.62
N ILE A 142 1.79 -10.21 -1.15
CA ILE A 142 0.64 -10.79 -1.85
C ILE A 142 -0.59 -9.86 -1.75
N ASP A 143 -0.87 -9.29 -0.57
CA ASP A 143 -2.10 -8.54 -0.30
C ASP A 143 -2.25 -7.32 -1.21
N LEU A 144 -1.23 -6.48 -1.31
CA LEU A 144 -1.34 -5.18 -1.95
C LEU A 144 -1.67 -5.24 -3.46
N PRO A 145 -1.05 -6.09 -4.31
CA PRO A 145 -1.44 -6.25 -5.70
C PRO A 145 -2.91 -6.68 -5.85
N VAL A 146 -3.39 -7.57 -4.98
CA VAL A 146 -4.78 -8.04 -4.99
C VAL A 146 -5.73 -6.93 -4.58
N ALA A 147 -5.43 -6.21 -3.49
CA ALA A 147 -6.20 -5.08 -3.02
C ALA A 147 -6.33 -3.97 -4.09
N MET A 148 -5.21 -3.63 -4.77
CA MET A 148 -5.21 -2.62 -5.82
C MET A 148 -5.99 -3.07 -7.06
N ALA A 149 -5.95 -4.35 -7.42
CA ALA A 149 -6.77 -4.90 -8.49
C ALA A 149 -8.27 -4.79 -8.16
N PHE A 150 -8.67 -5.14 -6.94
CA PHE A 150 -10.04 -4.94 -6.46
C PHE A 150 -10.45 -3.46 -6.50
N LEU A 151 -9.65 -2.57 -5.93
CA LEU A 151 -9.94 -1.13 -5.96
C LEU A 151 -10.10 -0.59 -7.39
N ALA A 152 -9.28 -1.04 -8.33
CA ALA A 152 -9.38 -0.64 -9.73
C ALA A 152 -10.65 -1.15 -10.42
N GLU A 153 -11.08 -2.39 -10.13
CA GLU A 153 -12.29 -3.00 -10.71
C GLU A 153 -13.56 -2.33 -10.17
N PHE A 154 -13.62 -2.05 -8.87
CA PHE A 154 -14.79 -1.42 -8.24
C PHE A 154 -14.82 0.11 -8.36
N SER A 155 -13.79 0.75 -8.93
CA SER A 155 -13.67 2.21 -9.02
C SER A 155 -14.35 2.84 -10.24
N LYS A 156 -15.19 2.12 -10.99
CA LYS A 156 -15.79 2.60 -12.24
C LYS A 156 -16.89 3.67 -12.12
N PHE A 157 -17.34 3.93 -10.90
CA PHE A 157 -18.38 4.92 -10.65
C PHE A 157 -17.79 6.33 -10.56
N GLY A 158 -17.80 7.09 -11.68
CA GLY A 158 -17.61 8.53 -11.67
C GLY A 158 -16.35 9.12 -12.33
N GLY A 159 -15.93 8.62 -13.49
CA GLY A 159 -14.90 9.28 -14.32
C GLY A 159 -13.43 9.01 -13.89
N ARG A 160 -12.46 9.53 -14.68
CA ARG A 160 -11.02 9.29 -14.48
C ARG A 160 -10.48 9.78 -13.13
N GLY A 161 -10.93 10.95 -12.70
CA GLY A 161 -10.50 11.53 -11.42
C GLY A 161 -10.91 10.70 -10.21
N ASN A 162 -12.05 10.01 -10.26
CA ASN A 162 -12.51 9.14 -9.18
C ASN A 162 -11.64 7.88 -9.03
N LYS A 163 -11.12 7.29 -10.12
CA LYS A 163 -10.17 6.15 -10.04
C LYS A 163 -8.89 6.58 -9.30
N ALA A 164 -8.28 7.69 -9.72
CA ALA A 164 -7.05 8.19 -9.10
C ALA A 164 -7.25 8.55 -7.62
N SER A 165 -8.34 9.25 -7.28
CA SER A 165 -8.66 9.60 -5.89
C SER A 165 -8.86 8.36 -5.00
N ARG A 166 -9.52 7.32 -5.51
CA ARG A 166 -9.69 6.07 -4.75
C ARG A 166 -8.39 5.30 -4.58
N LEU A 167 -7.56 5.26 -5.62
CA LEU A 167 -6.23 4.68 -5.51
C LEU A 167 -5.36 5.47 -4.52
N ALA A 168 -5.49 6.80 -4.47
CA ALA A 168 -4.79 7.63 -3.50
C ALA A 168 -5.27 7.41 -2.05
N ALA A 169 -6.44 6.81 -1.82
CA ALA A 169 -7.00 6.58 -0.48
C ALA A 169 -6.15 5.63 0.39
N TRP A 170 -5.27 4.84 -0.21
CA TRP A 170 -4.32 4.02 0.53
C TRP A 170 -3.41 4.85 1.44
N CYS A 171 -3.01 6.05 0.99
CA CYS A 171 -2.07 6.91 1.67
C CYS A 171 -2.62 7.45 3.02
N PRO A 172 -3.79 8.10 3.11
CA PRO A 172 -4.36 8.47 4.40
C PRO A 172 -4.69 7.25 5.28
N MET A 173 -5.06 6.09 4.71
CA MET A 173 -5.28 4.86 5.49
C MET A 173 -3.97 4.38 6.15
N TRP A 174 -2.85 4.47 5.44
CA TRP A 174 -1.52 4.19 6.00
C TRP A 174 -1.25 5.03 7.25
N TYR A 175 -1.52 6.34 7.20
CA TYR A 175 -1.31 7.22 8.34
C TYR A 175 -2.33 7.03 9.47
N VAL A 176 -3.55 6.62 9.16
CA VAL A 176 -4.52 6.19 10.18
C VAL A 176 -3.97 4.98 10.94
N ALA A 177 -3.46 3.99 10.23
CA ALA A 177 -2.90 2.78 10.83
C ALA A 177 -1.67 3.10 11.72
N SER A 178 -0.74 3.92 11.22
CA SER A 178 0.42 4.37 12.00
C SER A 178 -0.01 5.14 13.25
N SER A 179 -1.02 6.01 13.14
CA SER A 179 -1.54 6.77 14.28
C SER A 179 -2.20 5.85 15.31
N VAL A 180 -2.99 4.86 14.86
CA VAL A 180 -3.59 3.84 15.74
C VAL A 180 -2.51 3.02 16.45
N CYS A 181 -1.44 2.66 15.73
CA CYS A 181 -0.29 1.96 16.31
C CYS A 181 0.37 2.81 17.41
N PHE A 182 0.67 4.08 17.15
CA PHE A 182 1.25 4.97 18.18
C PHE A 182 0.32 5.17 19.38
N LEU A 183 -1.01 5.28 19.14
CA LEU A 183 -1.98 5.35 20.24
C LEU A 183 -2.01 4.07 21.08
N LEU A 184 -1.91 2.90 20.43
CA LEU A 184 -1.82 1.63 21.14
C LEU A 184 -0.54 1.55 21.97
N ILE A 185 0.61 1.87 21.39
CA ILE A 185 1.90 1.87 22.07
C ILE A 185 1.85 2.83 23.26
N PHE A 186 1.25 4.02 23.08
CA PHE A 186 1.04 5.00 24.12
C PHE A 186 0.16 4.45 25.26
N GLY A 187 -0.95 3.80 24.91
CA GLY A 187 -1.82 3.13 25.90
C GLY A 187 -1.09 2.01 26.65
N LEU A 188 -0.36 1.15 25.94
CA LEU A 188 0.41 0.08 26.55
C LEU A 188 1.54 0.60 27.45
N TYR A 189 2.15 1.72 27.09
CA TYR A 189 3.19 2.37 27.90
C TYR A 189 2.69 2.74 29.30
N PHE A 190 1.42 3.16 29.44
CA PHE A 190 0.81 3.45 30.75
C PHE A 190 0.24 2.23 31.46
N LEU A 191 -0.14 1.19 30.72
CA LEU A 191 -0.75 -0.01 31.28
C LEU A 191 0.28 -1.03 31.76
N LEU A 192 1.44 -1.08 31.13
CA LEU A 192 2.49 -2.03 31.49
C LEU A 192 3.28 -1.49 32.70
N PRO A 193 3.47 -2.30 33.75
CA PRO A 193 4.37 -1.96 34.83
C PRO A 193 5.80 -1.71 34.34
N ALA A 194 6.54 -0.81 34.99
CA ALA A 194 7.90 -0.48 34.59
C ALA A 194 8.85 -1.71 34.49
N GLU A 195 8.59 -2.72 35.32
CA GLU A 195 9.30 -4.00 35.32
C GLU A 195 9.12 -4.78 34.00
N HIS A 196 8.03 -4.53 33.26
CA HIS A 196 7.68 -5.20 32.02
C HIS A 196 7.79 -4.28 30.80
N ALA A 197 8.47 -3.14 30.91
CA ALA A 197 8.66 -2.21 29.80
C ALA A 197 9.28 -2.87 28.55
N GLY A 198 10.16 -3.86 28.74
CA GLY A 198 10.74 -4.67 27.66
C GLY A 198 9.72 -5.50 26.86
N TRP A 199 8.51 -5.72 27.38
CA TRP A 199 7.42 -6.43 26.69
C TRP A 199 6.60 -5.54 25.75
N LEU A 200 6.82 -4.24 25.76
CA LEU A 200 6.02 -3.28 24.99
C LEU A 200 6.03 -3.61 23.49
N TRP A 201 7.20 -3.88 22.91
CA TRP A 201 7.32 -4.24 21.50
C TRP A 201 6.67 -5.60 21.18
N ARG A 202 6.77 -6.57 22.09
CA ARG A 202 6.15 -7.90 21.94
C ARG A 202 4.63 -7.81 21.96
N ALA A 203 4.08 -7.11 22.95
CA ALA A 203 2.64 -6.90 23.09
C ALA A 203 2.05 -6.17 21.89
N SER A 204 2.74 -5.13 21.40
CA SER A 204 2.27 -4.38 20.22
C SER A 204 2.29 -5.19 18.94
N LEU A 205 3.29 -6.09 18.74
CA LEU A 205 3.30 -7.02 17.60
C LEU A 205 2.16 -8.05 17.68
N ILE A 206 1.96 -8.70 18.85
CA ILE A 206 0.88 -9.68 19.04
C ILE A 206 -0.49 -9.03 18.80
N PHE A 207 -0.67 -7.79 19.25
CA PHE A 207 -1.91 -7.08 19.05
C PHE A 207 -2.25 -6.88 17.56
N GLY A 208 -1.26 -6.87 16.68
CA GLY A 208 -1.46 -6.85 15.22
C GLY A 208 -2.30 -8.01 14.69
N ALA A 209 -2.32 -9.15 15.40
CA ALA A 209 -3.20 -10.27 15.06
C ALA A 209 -4.69 -9.94 15.22
N VAL A 210 -5.07 -9.01 16.11
CA VAL A 210 -6.48 -8.66 16.40
C VAL A 210 -7.15 -8.01 15.18
N PRO A 211 -6.63 -6.91 14.61
CA PRO A 211 -7.22 -6.33 13.41
C PRO A 211 -7.13 -7.28 12.20
N ALA A 212 -6.10 -8.12 12.08
CA ALA A 212 -6.02 -9.12 11.02
C ALA A 212 -7.16 -10.15 11.11
N LEU A 213 -7.44 -10.68 12.31
CA LEU A 213 -8.58 -11.58 12.55
C LEU A 213 -9.92 -10.89 12.26
N ALA A 214 -10.08 -9.63 12.67
CA ALA A 214 -11.29 -8.86 12.37
C ALA A 214 -11.49 -8.71 10.85
N ILE A 215 -10.43 -8.42 10.10
CA ILE A 215 -10.47 -8.33 8.65
C ILE A 215 -10.85 -9.67 8.02
N ILE A 216 -10.27 -10.80 8.47
CA ILE A 216 -10.63 -12.15 7.99
C ILE A 216 -12.14 -12.40 8.17
N LEU A 217 -12.69 -12.12 9.35
CA LEU A 217 -14.11 -12.33 9.64
C LEU A 217 -15.01 -11.48 8.74
N VAL A 218 -14.65 -10.21 8.53
CA VAL A 218 -15.43 -9.30 7.68
C VAL A 218 -15.29 -9.68 6.19
N ARG A 219 -14.07 -10.03 5.72
CA ARG A 219 -13.85 -10.51 4.35
C ARG A 219 -14.66 -11.78 4.08
N ASN A 220 -14.64 -12.76 4.98
CA ASN A 220 -15.42 -13.99 4.83
C ASN A 220 -16.93 -13.75 4.72
N ARG A 221 -17.44 -12.68 5.35
CA ARG A 221 -18.88 -12.35 5.33
C ARG A 221 -19.33 -11.56 4.10
N PHE A 222 -18.46 -10.69 3.55
CA PHE A 222 -18.85 -9.67 2.57
C PHE A 222 -18.13 -9.76 1.22
N MET A 223 -17.11 -10.58 1.09
CA MET A 223 -16.37 -10.72 -0.17
C MET A 223 -16.65 -12.05 -0.83
N ASN A 224 -16.89 -11.98 -2.14
CA ASN A 224 -16.97 -13.12 -3.04
C ASN A 224 -15.78 -13.08 -4.01
N GLU A 225 -15.58 -14.20 -4.72
CA GLU A 225 -14.58 -14.27 -5.79
C GLU A 225 -14.91 -13.28 -6.92
N SER A 226 -13.93 -12.93 -7.73
CA SER A 226 -14.11 -12.06 -8.88
C SER A 226 -14.92 -12.77 -9.98
N PRO A 227 -16.03 -12.16 -10.48
CA PRO A 227 -16.78 -12.75 -11.58
C PRO A 227 -15.96 -12.80 -12.87
N LEU A 228 -15.02 -11.87 -13.03
CA LEU A 228 -14.10 -11.83 -14.17
C LEU A 228 -13.11 -12.99 -14.12
N TRP A 229 -12.59 -13.32 -12.93
CA TRP A 229 -11.72 -14.47 -12.73
C TRP A 229 -12.46 -15.78 -13.02
N ALA A 230 -13.67 -15.96 -12.48
CA ALA A 230 -14.49 -17.16 -12.74
C ALA A 230 -14.75 -17.33 -14.24
N ALA A 231 -15.08 -16.24 -14.95
CA ALA A 231 -15.28 -16.26 -16.39
C ALA A 231 -14.00 -16.61 -17.17
N ASN A 232 -12.83 -16.11 -16.74
CA ASN A 232 -11.54 -16.45 -17.35
C ASN A 232 -11.13 -17.91 -17.13
N GLN A 233 -11.61 -18.55 -16.04
CA GLN A 233 -11.45 -19.98 -15.81
C GLN A 233 -12.47 -20.82 -16.62
N GLY A 234 -13.37 -20.18 -17.36
CA GLY A 234 -14.41 -20.84 -18.13
C GLY A 234 -15.66 -21.23 -17.33
N ASP A 235 -15.74 -20.83 -16.05
CA ASP A 235 -16.88 -21.07 -15.17
C ASP A 235 -17.86 -19.88 -15.23
N LEU A 236 -18.59 -19.80 -16.36
CA LEU A 236 -19.56 -18.74 -16.62
C LEU A 236 -20.79 -18.84 -15.71
N ALA A 237 -21.16 -20.04 -15.27
CA ALA A 237 -22.28 -20.25 -14.34
C ALA A 237 -21.97 -19.60 -12.99
N ASN A 238 -20.76 -19.81 -12.45
CA ASN A 238 -20.31 -19.18 -11.23
C ASN A 238 -20.13 -17.67 -11.40
N ALA A 239 -19.59 -17.21 -12.54
CA ALA A 239 -19.51 -15.78 -12.87
C ALA A 239 -20.89 -15.11 -12.85
N ALA A 240 -21.94 -15.75 -13.42
CA ALA A 240 -23.32 -15.27 -13.40
C ALA A 240 -23.89 -15.21 -11.97
N ARG A 241 -23.60 -16.22 -11.15
CA ARG A 241 -23.99 -16.24 -9.74
C ARG A 241 -23.35 -15.05 -8.97
N ILE A 242 -22.04 -14.86 -9.13
CA ILE A 242 -21.31 -13.77 -8.46
C ILE A 242 -21.82 -12.40 -8.93
N LEU A 243 -22.08 -12.22 -10.23
CA LEU A 243 -22.68 -11.00 -10.77
C LEU A 243 -24.02 -10.68 -10.10
N ARG A 244 -24.86 -11.67 -9.89
CA ARG A 244 -26.16 -11.50 -9.22
C ARG A 244 -26.00 -11.17 -7.74
N GLU A 245 -25.14 -11.92 -7.00
CA GLU A 245 -24.99 -11.78 -5.56
C GLU A 245 -24.25 -10.50 -5.15
N SER A 246 -23.18 -10.13 -5.88
CA SER A 246 -22.31 -9.02 -5.52
C SER A 246 -22.65 -7.71 -6.25
N TYR A 247 -23.21 -7.80 -7.46
CA TYR A 247 -23.48 -6.65 -8.32
C TYR A 247 -24.95 -6.40 -8.59
N GLY A 248 -25.84 -7.33 -8.20
CA GLY A 248 -27.26 -7.25 -8.53
C GLY A 248 -27.57 -7.37 -10.03
N ILE A 249 -26.60 -7.85 -10.83
CA ILE A 249 -26.72 -8.01 -12.28
C ILE A 249 -27.26 -9.41 -12.57
N HIS A 250 -28.46 -9.50 -13.15
CA HIS A 250 -29.03 -10.77 -13.58
C HIS A 250 -28.42 -11.21 -14.91
N ALA A 251 -27.55 -12.22 -14.84
CA ALA A 251 -26.91 -12.84 -16.00
C ALA A 251 -27.08 -14.36 -15.95
N HIS A 252 -26.98 -15.01 -17.11
CA HIS A 252 -26.98 -16.46 -17.23
C HIS A 252 -25.97 -16.90 -18.29
N GLU A 253 -25.43 -18.11 -18.15
CA GLU A 253 -24.56 -18.71 -19.16
C GLU A 253 -25.32 -18.95 -20.45
N ALA A 254 -24.79 -18.44 -21.59
CA ALA A 254 -25.39 -18.69 -22.89
C ALA A 254 -25.14 -20.13 -23.33
N GLN A 255 -26.15 -20.79 -23.93
CA GLN A 255 -26.05 -22.17 -24.42
C GLN A 255 -25.16 -22.32 -25.65
N ASP A 256 -25.03 -21.26 -26.47
CA ASP A 256 -24.15 -21.23 -27.65
C ASP A 256 -22.77 -20.65 -27.28
N ARG A 257 -21.78 -21.50 -27.12
CA ARG A 257 -20.40 -21.12 -26.84
C ARG A 257 -19.51 -21.11 -28.08
N PRO A 258 -19.04 -19.96 -28.56
CA PRO A 258 -17.72 -19.90 -29.19
C PRO A 258 -16.67 -20.02 -28.07
N ARG A 259 -15.83 -21.04 -28.13
CA ARG A 259 -14.69 -21.20 -27.23
C ARG A 259 -13.67 -20.11 -27.59
N GLU A 260 -13.72 -18.96 -26.91
CA GLU A 260 -12.62 -18.00 -27.02
C GLU A 260 -11.35 -18.65 -26.47
N PRO A 261 -10.21 -18.58 -27.21
CA PRO A 261 -8.95 -19.07 -26.69
C PRO A 261 -8.60 -18.29 -25.41
N SER A 262 -8.21 -19.01 -24.35
CA SER A 262 -7.69 -18.37 -23.15
C SER A 262 -6.54 -17.42 -23.52
N ALA A 263 -6.59 -16.19 -23.01
CA ALA A 263 -5.52 -15.23 -23.27
C ALA A 263 -4.15 -15.83 -22.85
N PRO A 264 -3.11 -15.68 -23.68
CA PRO A 264 -1.80 -16.23 -23.36
C PRO A 264 -1.27 -15.65 -22.05
N PRO A 265 -0.50 -16.42 -21.25
CA PRO A 265 0.03 -15.95 -20.00
C PRO A 265 0.91 -14.72 -20.22
N VAL A 266 0.62 -13.66 -19.47
CA VAL A 266 1.34 -12.40 -19.56
C VAL A 266 2.76 -12.59 -19.02
N ARG A 267 3.75 -12.15 -19.81
CA ARG A 267 5.17 -12.20 -19.44
C ARG A 267 5.61 -10.82 -18.94
N ILE A 268 6.44 -10.77 -17.87
CA ILE A 268 7.04 -9.52 -17.35
C ILE A 268 7.72 -8.71 -18.47
N ARG A 269 8.26 -9.38 -19.49
CA ARG A 269 8.89 -8.73 -20.65
C ARG A 269 7.95 -7.74 -21.37
N ALA A 270 6.64 -7.96 -21.34
CA ALA A 270 5.66 -7.07 -21.94
C ALA A 270 5.70 -5.64 -21.38
N LEU A 271 6.11 -5.47 -20.10
CA LEU A 271 6.26 -4.17 -19.48
C LEU A 271 7.37 -3.32 -20.09
N PHE A 272 8.37 -3.96 -20.71
CA PHE A 272 9.55 -3.31 -21.30
C PHE A 272 9.46 -3.16 -22.81
N GLU A 273 8.34 -3.57 -23.42
CA GLU A 273 8.07 -3.39 -24.83
C GLU A 273 7.44 -2.02 -25.10
N ARG A 274 7.58 -1.50 -26.33
CA ARG A 274 6.82 -0.32 -26.75
C ARG A 274 5.33 -0.69 -26.84
N PRO A 275 4.40 0.15 -26.32
CA PRO A 275 4.53 1.53 -25.87
C PRO A 275 4.78 1.70 -24.36
N TYR A 276 5.02 0.63 -23.58
CA TYR A 276 5.03 0.67 -22.11
C TYR A 276 6.37 1.09 -21.50
N LEU A 277 7.48 1.01 -22.22
CA LEU A 277 8.83 1.22 -21.69
C LEU A 277 8.98 2.54 -20.89
N GLY A 278 8.55 3.66 -21.46
CA GLY A 278 8.66 4.96 -20.78
C GLY A 278 7.83 5.03 -19.49
N ARG A 279 6.62 4.45 -19.51
CA ARG A 279 5.71 4.35 -18.36
C ARG A 279 6.31 3.48 -17.25
N THR A 280 6.89 2.34 -17.66
CA THR A 280 7.56 1.39 -16.77
C THR A 280 8.77 2.05 -16.10
N ILE A 281 9.59 2.80 -16.84
CA ILE A 281 10.73 3.51 -16.26
C ILE A 281 10.29 4.51 -15.20
N VAL A 282 9.31 5.38 -15.49
CA VAL A 282 8.82 6.36 -14.50
C VAL A 282 8.21 5.67 -13.28
N ALA A 283 7.32 4.70 -13.49
CA ALA A 283 6.72 3.93 -12.40
C ALA A 283 7.78 3.22 -11.56
N SER A 284 8.83 2.68 -12.17
CA SER A 284 9.94 1.99 -11.49
C SER A 284 10.76 2.94 -10.63
N VAL A 285 11.13 4.11 -11.16
CA VAL A 285 11.89 5.11 -10.42
C VAL A 285 11.07 5.61 -9.21
N MET A 286 9.79 5.90 -9.40
CA MET A 286 8.92 6.31 -8.30
C MET A 286 8.79 5.22 -7.24
N ASN A 287 8.54 3.97 -7.66
CA ASN A 287 8.39 2.85 -6.73
C ASN A 287 9.70 2.41 -6.05
N LEU A 288 10.84 2.86 -6.51
CA LEU A 288 12.12 2.69 -5.82
C LEU A 288 12.42 3.84 -4.86
N CYS A 289 12.27 5.10 -5.32
CA CYS A 289 12.68 6.29 -4.57
C CYS A 289 11.70 6.64 -3.44
N ILE A 290 10.38 6.59 -3.68
CA ILE A 290 9.37 6.94 -2.66
C ILE A 290 9.51 6.06 -1.40
N PRO A 291 9.53 4.72 -1.51
CA PRO A 291 9.65 3.88 -0.33
C PRO A 291 11.02 3.96 0.34
N PHE A 292 12.09 4.20 -0.43
CA PHE A 292 13.42 4.46 0.13
C PHE A 292 13.38 5.70 1.03
N GLU A 293 12.86 6.81 0.51
CA GLU A 293 12.77 8.10 1.19
C GLU A 293 11.82 8.03 2.40
N TYR A 294 10.65 7.40 2.21
CA TYR A 294 9.69 7.17 3.29
C TYR A 294 10.30 6.38 4.44
N THR A 295 11.00 5.30 4.13
CA THR A 295 11.65 4.48 5.15
C THR A 295 12.77 5.24 5.85
N ALA A 296 13.54 6.03 5.10
CA ALA A 296 14.63 6.83 5.65
C ALA A 296 14.16 7.86 6.68
N ILE A 297 13.00 8.47 6.46
CA ILE A 297 12.50 9.55 7.34
C ILE A 297 11.40 9.04 8.29
N ALA A 298 10.34 8.42 7.76
CA ALA A 298 9.18 8.08 8.57
C ALA A 298 9.37 6.83 9.43
N PHE A 299 10.09 5.80 8.94
CA PHE A 299 10.42 4.63 9.76
C PHE A 299 11.41 5.00 10.87
N PHE A 300 12.42 5.79 10.58
CA PHE A 300 13.38 6.24 11.58
C PHE A 300 12.96 7.51 12.33
N LEU A 301 11.73 7.98 12.13
CA LEU A 301 11.22 9.19 12.80
C LEU A 301 11.38 9.17 14.33
N PRO A 302 11.04 8.07 15.05
CA PRO A 302 11.28 8.02 16.50
C PRO A 302 12.76 8.16 16.86
N SER A 303 13.66 7.51 16.13
CA SER A 303 15.12 7.62 16.35
C SER A 303 15.64 9.02 16.01
N ILE A 304 15.15 9.65 14.95
CA ILE A 304 15.48 11.03 14.58
C ILE A 304 15.03 11.99 15.69
N LEU A 305 13.79 11.85 16.17
CA LEU A 305 13.25 12.69 17.22
C LEU A 305 14.01 12.53 18.55
N SER A 306 14.32 11.31 18.96
CA SER A 306 15.09 11.06 20.18
C SER A 306 16.49 11.67 20.14
N GLN A 307 17.17 11.63 18.99
CA GLN A 307 18.50 12.20 18.82
C GLN A 307 18.49 13.73 18.73
N PHE A 308 17.51 14.31 18.03
CA PHE A 308 17.44 15.78 17.88
C PHE A 308 16.82 16.48 19.08
N LEU A 309 15.83 15.83 19.75
CA LEU A 309 15.17 16.43 20.89
C LEU A 309 15.82 16.08 22.23
N GLY A 310 16.70 15.07 22.27
CA GLY A 310 17.14 14.47 23.52
C GLY A 310 15.97 13.94 24.35
N ALA A 311 14.87 13.58 23.69
CA ALA A 311 13.58 13.36 24.30
C ALA A 311 13.47 11.95 24.89
N GLY A 312 12.74 11.82 25.99
CA GLY A 312 12.36 10.53 26.54
C GLY A 312 11.34 9.79 25.66
N ALA A 313 11.01 8.56 26.02
CA ALA A 313 10.07 7.73 25.26
C ALA A 313 8.70 8.40 25.07
N PHE A 314 8.19 9.06 26.09
CA PHE A 314 6.90 9.76 26.06
C PHE A 314 6.87 10.86 24.99
N GLU A 315 7.85 11.77 25.01
CA GLU A 315 7.94 12.89 24.07
C GLU A 315 8.13 12.39 22.64
N THR A 316 8.89 11.32 22.44
CA THR A 316 9.12 10.70 21.13
C THR A 316 7.82 10.12 20.56
N ILE A 317 7.05 9.38 21.36
CA ILE A 317 5.76 8.82 20.93
C ILE A 317 4.77 9.95 20.63
N ALA A 318 4.65 10.92 21.53
CA ALA A 318 3.73 12.05 21.40
C ALA A 318 4.05 12.91 20.16
N ALA A 319 5.33 13.23 19.93
CA ALA A 319 5.76 13.97 18.75
C ALA A 319 5.53 13.18 17.45
N SER A 320 5.84 11.87 17.42
CA SER A 320 5.57 11.01 16.27
C SER A 320 4.09 10.95 15.93
N LEU A 321 3.24 10.77 16.94
CA LEU A 321 1.78 10.79 16.78
C LEU A 321 1.29 12.13 16.25
N ALA A 322 1.73 13.25 16.85
CA ALA A 322 1.34 14.58 16.44
C ALA A 322 1.75 14.87 14.98
N LEU A 323 2.98 14.55 14.60
CA LEU A 323 3.47 14.73 13.23
C LEU A 323 2.68 13.87 12.23
N ASN A 324 2.36 12.63 12.56
CA ASN A 324 1.53 11.77 11.71
C ASN A 324 0.12 12.33 11.52
N VAL A 325 -0.57 12.72 12.61
CA VAL A 325 -1.95 13.19 12.54
C VAL A 325 -2.05 14.57 11.89
N LEU A 326 -1.20 15.51 12.30
CA LEU A 326 -1.32 16.92 11.86
C LEU A 326 -0.77 17.13 10.45
N PHE A 327 0.26 16.41 10.04
CA PHE A 327 0.92 16.61 8.76
C PHE A 327 0.71 15.46 7.79
N ALA A 328 1.10 14.24 8.12
CA ALA A 328 1.05 13.13 7.20
C ALA A 328 -0.38 12.78 6.77
N PHE A 329 -1.30 12.63 7.72
CA PHE A 329 -2.70 12.30 7.46
C PHE A 329 -3.42 13.42 6.69
N THR A 330 -3.22 14.68 7.09
CA THR A 330 -3.81 15.83 6.38
C THR A 330 -3.26 15.97 4.97
N GLY A 331 -1.96 15.70 4.77
CA GLY A 331 -1.34 15.59 3.46
C GLY A 331 -1.99 14.50 2.61
N GLY A 332 -2.19 13.30 3.16
CA GLY A 332 -2.86 12.19 2.49
C GLY A 332 -4.30 12.53 2.05
N LEU A 333 -5.08 13.19 2.91
CA LEU A 333 -6.43 13.67 2.54
C LEU A 333 -6.40 14.71 1.42
N LEU A 334 -5.42 15.62 1.46
CA LEU A 334 -5.21 16.59 0.38
C LEU A 334 -4.82 15.88 -0.92
N GLY A 335 -3.95 14.86 -0.85
CA GLY A 335 -3.53 14.04 -1.98
C GLY A 335 -4.69 13.39 -2.72
N MET A 336 -5.68 12.84 -2.00
CA MET A 336 -6.91 12.31 -2.59
C MET A 336 -7.69 13.38 -3.37
N ARG A 337 -7.81 14.58 -2.81
CA ARG A 337 -8.52 15.71 -3.47
C ARG A 337 -7.76 16.23 -4.68
N LEU A 338 -6.44 16.32 -4.59
CA LEU A 338 -5.59 16.79 -5.69
C LEU A 338 -5.54 15.76 -6.83
N ALA A 339 -5.48 14.45 -6.53
CA ALA A 339 -5.54 13.38 -7.52
C ALA A 339 -6.87 13.37 -8.32
N TYR A 340 -7.94 13.92 -7.75
CA TYR A 340 -9.21 14.11 -8.47
C TYR A 340 -9.18 15.29 -9.44
N ARG A 341 -8.50 16.41 -9.07
CA ARG A 341 -8.62 17.70 -9.77
C ARG A 341 -7.46 18.00 -10.70
N TYR A 342 -6.28 17.50 -10.39
CA TYR A 342 -5.04 17.86 -11.07
C TYR A 342 -4.35 16.67 -11.70
N PRO A 343 -3.58 16.87 -12.78
CA PRO A 343 -2.75 15.81 -13.37
C PRO A 343 -1.77 15.25 -12.35
N SER A 344 -1.70 13.92 -12.29
CA SER A 344 -0.86 13.19 -11.33
C SER A 344 0.60 13.59 -11.36
N ARG A 345 1.13 13.88 -12.56
CA ARG A 345 2.51 14.33 -12.75
C ARG A 345 2.81 15.66 -12.03
N HIS A 346 1.91 16.63 -12.09
CA HIS A 346 2.12 17.93 -11.43
C HIS A 346 2.05 17.79 -9.90
N VAL A 347 1.13 16.98 -9.41
CA VAL A 347 1.01 16.69 -7.97
C VAL A 347 2.26 15.99 -7.45
N ALA A 348 2.79 15.00 -8.20
CA ALA A 348 4.02 14.31 -7.86
C ALA A 348 5.23 15.27 -7.80
N ILE A 349 5.43 16.09 -8.85
CA ILE A 349 6.54 17.05 -8.90
C ILE A 349 6.46 18.05 -7.75
N ALA A 350 5.26 18.59 -7.45
CA ALA A 350 5.08 19.54 -6.36
C ALA A 350 5.41 18.90 -4.99
N GLY A 351 4.98 17.65 -4.77
CA GLY A 351 5.29 16.92 -3.55
C GLY A 351 6.79 16.66 -3.37
N PHE A 352 7.44 16.09 -4.39
CA PHE A 352 8.88 15.86 -4.36
C PHE A 352 9.70 17.15 -4.20
N ALA A 353 9.30 18.24 -4.86
CA ALA A 353 9.96 19.53 -4.70
C ALA A 353 9.89 20.03 -3.26
N LEU A 354 8.72 19.91 -2.62
CA LEU A 354 8.56 20.31 -1.22
C LEU A 354 9.35 19.39 -0.27
N GLN A 355 9.41 18.07 -0.54
CA GLN A 355 10.25 17.15 0.20
C GLN A 355 11.74 17.51 0.07
N PHE A 356 12.19 17.77 -1.16
CA PHE A 356 13.57 18.19 -1.40
C PHE A 356 13.94 19.44 -0.60
N VAL A 357 13.07 20.46 -0.61
CA VAL A 357 13.30 21.69 0.17
C VAL A 357 13.36 21.39 1.67
N ALA A 358 12.46 20.55 2.19
CA ALA A 358 12.45 20.17 3.59
C ALA A 358 13.74 19.39 3.98
N LEU A 359 14.18 18.46 3.15
CA LEU A 359 15.41 17.68 3.39
C LEU A 359 16.67 18.54 3.35
N VAL A 360 16.76 19.47 2.40
CA VAL A 360 17.86 20.45 2.34
C VAL A 360 17.84 21.34 3.58
N ALA A 361 16.67 21.79 4.02
CA ALA A 361 16.54 22.60 5.23
C ALA A 361 16.96 21.82 6.49
N LEU A 362 16.63 20.51 6.59
CA LEU A 362 17.07 19.63 7.67
C LEU A 362 18.60 19.43 7.66
N ALA A 363 19.19 19.22 6.48
CA ALA A 363 20.62 19.08 6.33
C ALA A 363 21.38 20.35 6.75
N LEU A 364 20.84 21.53 6.37
CA LEU A 364 21.42 22.82 6.74
C LEU A 364 21.23 23.17 8.22
N ALA A 365 20.15 22.70 8.85
CA ALA A 365 19.88 22.94 10.27
C ALA A 365 20.90 22.23 11.19
N GLY A 366 21.49 21.14 10.75
CA GLY A 366 22.46 20.38 11.54
C GLY A 366 21.89 19.93 12.89
N HIS A 367 22.68 20.04 13.95
CA HIS A 367 22.20 19.76 15.31
C HIS A 367 21.51 20.99 15.90
N PRO A 368 20.20 20.93 16.20
CA PRO A 368 19.45 22.09 16.68
C PRO A 368 19.81 22.40 18.13
N HIS A 369 20.13 23.66 18.41
CA HIS A 369 20.34 24.16 19.75
C HIS A 369 19.26 25.21 20.10
N GLY A 370 18.51 24.92 21.17
CA GLY A 370 17.43 25.79 21.67
C GLY A 370 16.05 25.54 21.02
N ALA A 371 15.01 26.02 21.68
CA ALA A 371 13.61 25.72 21.33
C ALA A 371 13.23 26.13 19.90
N LEU A 372 13.72 27.24 19.40
CA LEU A 372 13.40 27.71 18.04
C LEU A 372 13.98 26.79 16.95
N ALA A 373 15.24 26.32 17.14
CA ALA A 373 15.88 25.40 16.20
C ALA A 373 15.20 24.02 16.20
N VAL A 374 14.81 23.52 17.39
CA VAL A 374 14.03 22.29 17.54
C VAL A 374 12.66 22.44 16.87
N GLY A 375 11.97 23.57 17.11
CA GLY A 375 10.69 23.85 16.46
C GLY A 375 10.81 23.90 14.93
N PHE A 376 11.90 24.47 14.39
CA PHE A 376 12.18 24.49 12.96
C PHE A 376 12.37 23.06 12.39
N VAL A 377 13.15 22.20 13.07
CA VAL A 377 13.36 20.80 12.65
C VAL A 377 12.06 20.02 12.66
N LEU A 378 11.23 20.17 13.71
CA LEU A 378 9.92 19.56 13.78
C LEU A 378 8.99 20.03 12.64
N LEU A 379 9.02 21.33 12.33
CA LEU A 379 8.26 21.89 11.21
C LEU A 379 8.73 21.34 9.88
N MET A 380 10.03 21.19 9.65
CA MET A 380 10.57 20.62 8.41
C MET A 380 10.26 19.12 8.27
N LEU A 381 10.35 18.35 9.36
CA LEU A 381 9.90 16.95 9.38
C LEU A 381 8.40 16.85 9.10
N GLY A 382 7.59 17.71 9.72
CA GLY A 382 6.15 17.80 9.43
C GLY A 382 5.87 18.17 7.97
N THR A 383 6.59 19.16 7.44
CA THR A 383 6.47 19.59 6.02
C THR A 383 6.81 18.45 5.09
N TRP A 384 7.86 17.69 5.37
CA TRP A 384 8.23 16.52 4.60
C TRP A 384 7.12 15.45 4.63
N LEU A 385 6.60 15.11 5.83
CA LEU A 385 5.49 14.16 5.99
C LEU A 385 4.21 14.61 5.26
N PHE A 386 3.89 15.91 5.33
CA PHE A 386 2.76 16.48 4.60
C PHE A 386 2.95 16.36 3.09
N ALA A 387 4.16 16.67 2.61
CA ALA A 387 4.50 16.57 1.19
C ALA A 387 4.44 15.11 0.70
N GLU A 388 4.92 14.15 1.48
CA GLU A 388 4.79 12.72 1.20
C GLU A 388 3.33 12.33 1.04
N GLY A 389 2.48 12.75 1.98
CA GLY A 389 1.06 12.44 1.96
C GLY A 389 0.33 12.93 0.72
N PHE A 390 0.49 14.21 0.35
CA PHE A 390 -0.26 14.76 -0.78
C PHE A 390 0.34 14.46 -2.15
N GLY A 391 1.63 14.28 -2.23
CA GLY A 391 2.37 14.14 -3.48
C GLY A 391 2.82 12.69 -3.73
N PRO A 392 4.11 12.36 -3.44
CA PRO A 392 4.71 11.08 -3.78
C PRO A 392 3.91 9.87 -3.29
N GLY A 393 3.57 9.84 -2.01
CA GLY A 393 2.82 8.73 -1.42
C GLY A 393 1.49 8.49 -2.11
N ALA A 394 0.67 9.53 -2.33
CA ALA A 394 -0.59 9.39 -3.06
C ALA A 394 -0.37 8.82 -4.48
N GLN A 395 0.74 9.19 -5.15
CA GLN A 395 1.03 8.79 -6.53
C GLN A 395 1.67 7.40 -6.66
N MET A 396 2.22 6.83 -5.60
CA MET A 396 2.92 5.56 -5.61
C MET A 396 2.07 4.41 -6.20
N MET A 397 0.76 4.39 -5.92
CA MET A 397 -0.16 3.38 -6.45
C MET A 397 -0.85 3.80 -7.75
N ILE A 398 -0.99 5.10 -8.00
CA ILE A 398 -1.64 5.61 -9.22
C ILE A 398 -0.81 5.26 -10.45
N TYR A 399 0.51 5.52 -10.41
CA TYR A 399 1.38 5.28 -11.57
C TYR A 399 1.38 3.82 -12.02
N PRO A 400 1.73 2.81 -11.20
CA PRO A 400 1.74 1.43 -11.67
C PRO A 400 0.35 0.91 -12.03
N THR A 401 -0.72 1.37 -11.38
CA THR A 401 -2.07 0.86 -11.60
C THR A 401 -2.71 1.42 -12.87
N LEU A 402 -2.49 2.71 -13.17
CA LEU A 402 -3.10 3.38 -14.33
C LEU A 402 -2.18 3.43 -15.56
N SER A 403 -0.96 2.90 -15.49
CA SER A 403 -0.03 2.86 -16.62
C SER A 403 -0.22 1.67 -17.54
N TYR A 404 -0.97 0.66 -17.10
CA TYR A 404 -1.11 -0.60 -17.83
C TYR A 404 -2.58 -0.99 -18.03
N PRO A 405 -2.93 -1.59 -19.19
CA PRO A 405 -4.26 -2.14 -19.42
C PRO A 405 -4.57 -3.29 -18.46
N ALA A 406 -5.85 -3.62 -18.30
CA ALA A 406 -6.32 -4.62 -17.35
C ALA A 406 -5.62 -5.99 -17.51
N THR A 407 -5.22 -6.35 -18.75
CA THR A 407 -4.56 -7.61 -19.09
C THR A 407 -3.17 -7.77 -18.47
N ILE A 408 -2.40 -6.68 -18.30
CA ILE A 408 -1.03 -6.71 -17.76
C ILE A 408 -0.87 -5.90 -16.49
N ARG A 409 -1.97 -5.30 -15.99
CA ARG A 409 -1.96 -4.42 -14.81
C ARG A 409 -1.43 -5.13 -13.56
N GLY A 410 -1.90 -6.35 -13.29
CA GLY A 410 -1.43 -7.13 -12.14
C GLY A 410 0.08 -7.34 -12.15
N THR A 411 0.64 -7.70 -13.32
CA THR A 411 2.09 -7.83 -13.50
C THR A 411 2.82 -6.50 -13.29
N GLY A 412 2.28 -5.40 -13.81
CA GLY A 412 2.87 -4.05 -13.65
C GLY A 412 2.86 -3.57 -12.19
N VAL A 413 1.76 -3.74 -11.47
CA VAL A 413 1.65 -3.41 -10.05
C VAL A 413 2.55 -4.29 -9.20
N GLY A 414 2.59 -5.61 -9.46
CA GLY A 414 3.46 -6.55 -8.75
C GLY A 414 4.95 -6.23 -8.95
N PHE A 415 5.35 -5.88 -10.19
CA PHE A 415 6.70 -5.43 -10.48
C PHE A 415 7.05 -4.14 -9.73
N GLY A 416 6.16 -3.13 -9.75
CA GLY A 416 6.32 -1.90 -8.99
C GLY A 416 6.46 -2.16 -7.48
N ARG A 417 5.63 -3.06 -6.93
CA ARG A 417 5.70 -3.43 -5.51
C ARG A 417 7.01 -4.13 -5.13
N SER A 418 7.57 -4.94 -6.02
CA SER A 418 8.90 -5.54 -5.79
C SER A 418 9.98 -4.48 -5.70
N LEU A 419 9.92 -3.44 -6.54
CA LEU A 419 10.83 -2.29 -6.47
C LEU A 419 10.65 -1.48 -5.17
N CYS A 420 9.41 -1.34 -4.68
CA CYS A 420 9.15 -0.76 -3.36
C CYS A 420 9.89 -1.52 -2.25
N GLY A 421 9.80 -2.84 -2.23
CA GLY A 421 10.51 -3.69 -1.28
C GLY A 421 12.03 -3.51 -1.34
N ILE A 422 12.59 -3.38 -2.55
CA ILE A 422 14.02 -3.10 -2.75
C ILE A 422 14.38 -1.73 -2.18
N GLY A 423 13.62 -0.68 -2.49
CA GLY A 423 13.86 0.68 -1.97
C GLY A 423 13.84 0.72 -0.44
N GLN A 424 12.83 0.08 0.18
CA GLN A 424 12.70 -0.02 1.63
C GLN A 424 13.86 -0.81 2.26
N ALA A 425 14.21 -1.96 1.69
CA ALA A 425 15.32 -2.78 2.18
C ALA A 425 16.65 -2.01 2.11
N LEU A 426 16.91 -1.32 1.01
CA LEU A 426 18.11 -0.47 0.86
C LEU A 426 18.15 0.63 1.92
N ALA A 427 17.03 1.32 2.18
CA ALA A 427 16.98 2.34 3.22
C ALA A 427 17.28 1.76 4.60
N LEU A 428 16.68 0.61 4.96
CA LEU A 428 16.90 -0.04 6.26
C LEU A 428 18.35 -0.46 6.47
N PHE A 429 19.04 -0.89 5.43
CA PHE A 429 20.46 -1.24 5.52
C PHE A 429 21.39 -0.04 5.50
N VAL A 430 21.14 0.90 4.62
CA VAL A 430 22.08 2.00 4.33
C VAL A 430 21.96 3.11 5.38
N LEU A 431 20.75 3.39 5.85
CA LEU A 431 20.52 4.55 6.71
C LEU A 431 21.25 4.51 8.06
N PRO A 432 21.25 3.40 8.82
CA PRO A 432 22.01 3.33 10.07
C PRO A 432 23.52 3.57 9.84
N ILE A 433 24.03 3.13 8.69
CA ILE A 433 25.44 3.34 8.31
C ILE A 433 25.69 4.82 7.96
N LEU A 434 24.78 5.44 7.20
CA LEU A 434 24.87 6.86 6.86
C LEU A 434 24.76 7.72 8.11
N GLN A 435 23.83 7.40 9.00
CA GLN A 435 23.62 8.12 10.25
C GLN A 435 24.87 8.05 11.15
N ALA A 436 25.48 6.86 11.28
CA ALA A 436 26.69 6.67 12.07
C ALA A 436 27.91 7.40 11.48
N ARG A 437 28.01 7.54 10.15
CA ARG A 437 29.16 8.15 9.47
C ARG A 437 28.99 9.63 9.18
N LEU A 438 27.80 10.07 8.84
CA LEU A 438 27.51 11.40 8.32
C LEU A 438 26.67 12.25 9.30
N GLY A 439 26.08 11.65 10.35
CA GLY A 439 25.16 12.36 11.23
C GLY A 439 24.01 13.01 10.44
N THR A 440 23.83 14.31 10.63
CA THR A 440 22.78 15.10 9.93
C THR A 440 23.02 15.24 8.43
N ASP A 441 24.27 15.09 7.94
CA ASP A 441 24.57 15.15 6.51
C ASP A 441 23.93 13.99 5.72
N MET A 442 23.41 12.95 6.40
CA MET A 442 22.60 11.91 5.74
C MET A 442 21.42 12.48 4.96
N PHE A 443 20.84 13.61 5.39
CA PHE A 443 19.72 14.23 4.70
C PHE A 443 20.06 14.70 3.28
N TRP A 444 21.32 15.03 2.99
CA TRP A 444 21.79 15.31 1.62
C TRP A 444 21.66 14.07 0.72
N VAL A 445 21.98 12.90 1.24
CA VAL A 445 21.88 11.64 0.50
C VAL A 445 20.41 11.29 0.25
N VAL A 446 19.56 11.47 1.27
CA VAL A 446 18.10 11.26 1.12
C VAL A 446 17.49 12.27 0.13
N ALA A 447 17.97 13.53 0.08
CA ALA A 447 17.48 14.52 -0.86
C ALA A 447 17.71 14.13 -2.35
N VAL A 448 18.73 13.32 -2.63
CA VAL A 448 18.94 12.76 -3.98
C VAL A 448 17.77 11.87 -4.41
N SER A 449 17.15 11.13 -3.48
CA SER A 449 15.98 10.30 -3.80
C SER A 449 14.74 11.14 -4.13
N ALA A 450 14.60 12.36 -3.58
CA ALA A 450 13.51 13.27 -3.91
C ALA A 450 13.68 13.94 -5.29
N ILE A 451 14.90 14.32 -5.67
CA ILE A 451 15.14 14.99 -6.96
C ILE A 451 15.12 14.02 -8.14
N THR A 452 15.50 12.75 -7.93
CA THR A 452 15.57 11.75 -9.00
C THR A 452 14.22 11.55 -9.71
N PRO A 453 13.08 11.32 -9.04
CA PRO A 453 11.77 11.21 -9.71
C PRO A 453 11.36 12.47 -10.45
N ILE A 454 11.70 13.66 -9.94
CA ILE A 454 11.41 14.93 -10.62
C ILE A 454 12.07 14.95 -12.01
N VAL A 455 13.35 14.58 -12.07
CA VAL A 455 14.10 14.55 -13.34
C VAL A 455 13.43 13.60 -14.35
N PHE A 456 13.08 12.39 -13.92
CA PHE A 456 12.42 11.40 -14.80
C PHE A 456 11.02 11.85 -15.23
N LEU A 457 10.22 12.45 -14.34
CA LEU A 457 8.91 13.03 -14.67
C LEU A 457 9.01 14.19 -15.66
N LEU A 458 10.07 14.98 -15.62
CA LEU A 458 10.30 16.07 -16.56
C LEU A 458 10.74 15.57 -17.94
N ILE A 459 11.58 14.52 -17.99
CA ILE A 459 12.09 13.93 -19.24
C ILE A 459 10.99 13.15 -19.97
N VAL A 460 10.33 12.20 -19.28
CA VAL A 460 9.39 11.28 -19.94
C VAL A 460 8.03 11.91 -20.20
N ARG A 461 7.64 12.91 -19.40
CA ARG A 461 6.38 13.66 -19.51
C ARG A 461 5.12 12.81 -19.59
N TYR A 462 5.15 11.61 -19.00
CA TYR A 462 4.01 10.70 -18.95
C TYR A 462 2.99 11.12 -17.88
N GLU A 463 1.68 11.08 -18.23
CA GLU A 463 0.56 11.39 -17.35
C GLU A 463 -0.41 10.20 -17.31
N PRO A 464 -0.46 9.43 -16.20
CA PRO A 464 -1.28 8.21 -16.12
C PRO A 464 -2.80 8.48 -16.12
N THR A 465 -3.20 9.71 -15.75
CA THR A 465 -4.62 10.08 -15.69
C THR A 465 -5.16 10.75 -16.95
N ALA A 466 -4.31 11.01 -17.96
CA ALA A 466 -4.71 11.72 -19.18
C ALA A 466 -5.67 10.92 -20.06
N ARG A 467 -5.52 9.58 -20.11
CA ARG A 467 -6.27 8.69 -21.00
C ARG A 467 -6.76 7.45 -20.26
N ASP A 468 -7.86 6.88 -20.73
CA ASP A 468 -8.32 5.58 -20.24
C ASP A 468 -7.67 4.47 -21.06
N ILE A 469 -6.62 3.88 -20.49
CA ILE A 469 -5.84 2.81 -21.09
C ILE A 469 -6.65 1.52 -21.32
N ASP A 470 -7.74 1.34 -20.59
CA ASP A 470 -8.64 0.20 -20.76
C ASP A 470 -9.53 0.38 -22.01
N ALA A 471 -9.76 1.64 -22.44
CA ALA A 471 -10.49 1.95 -23.65
C ALA A 471 -9.59 1.97 -24.90
N ASP A 472 -8.30 2.37 -24.76
CA ASP A 472 -7.31 2.39 -25.83
C ASP A 472 -5.95 1.91 -25.30
N PRO A 473 -5.63 0.61 -25.39
CA PRO A 473 -4.37 0.04 -24.89
C PRO A 473 -3.12 0.60 -25.56
N HIS A 474 -3.24 1.15 -26.77
CA HIS A 474 -2.13 1.69 -27.56
C HIS A 474 -1.98 3.21 -27.45
N ALA A 475 -2.82 3.89 -26.65
CA ALA A 475 -2.87 5.34 -26.51
C ALA A 475 -1.70 5.94 -25.69
#